data_25b2852890c8b2cf222f3a14bf615ed1
#
_entry.id   25b2852890c8b2cf222f3a14bf615ed1
#
_cell.length_a   1.000
_cell.length_b   1.000
_cell.length_c   1.000
_cell.angle_alpha   90.00
_cell.angle_beta   90.00
_cell.angle_gamma   90.00
#
_symmetry.space_group_name_H-M   'P 1'
#
loop_
_entity.id
_entity.type
_entity.pdbx_description
1 polymer ?
#
loop_
_entity_poly.entity_id
_entity_poly.type
_entity_poly.pdbx_seq_one_letter_code
_entity_poly.pdbx_strand_id
1 'polypeptide(L)'
;MTTTSLIPIPDLMKARNVLVIVPHPDDGELVAGGTISILTSLGAHVEYVLVSDGCRGGYDPSISEKELAAIRREEQTRAAKVIGVDYITWLNFQDTEVPPPEVVRRPLISLIREKKPDFVITIDPYLPYESHPDHRRSSMSALEACLFSPIPMVQPE
;
A
#
# COMPACT_ATOMS: atom_id res chain seq x y z
N MET A 1 30.18 19.91 -4.94
CA MET A 1 29.49 18.62 -5.10
C MET A 1 28.08 18.81 -4.62
N THR A 2 27.07 18.54 -5.43
CA THR A 2 25.66 18.58 -5.02
C THR A 2 25.35 17.33 -4.22
N THR A 3 24.50 17.41 -3.20
CA THR A 3 24.05 16.28 -2.37
C THR A 3 23.56 15.09 -3.20
N THR A 4 23.04 15.31 -4.38
CA THR A 4 22.57 14.30 -5.35
C THR A 4 23.68 13.35 -5.83
N SER A 5 24.97 13.72 -5.71
CA SER A 5 26.10 12.86 -6.09
C SER A 5 26.54 11.89 -4.99
N LEU A 6 26.07 12.11 -3.74
CA LEU A 6 26.44 11.31 -2.57
C LEU A 6 25.44 10.19 -2.28
N ILE A 7 24.16 10.43 -2.57
CA ILE A 7 23.07 9.47 -2.41
C ILE A 7 22.21 9.58 -3.67
N PRO A 8 22.47 8.74 -4.68
CA PRO A 8 21.65 8.74 -5.89
C PRO A 8 20.23 8.33 -5.53
N ILE A 9 19.27 9.24 -5.74
CA ILE A 9 17.85 8.93 -5.63
C ILE A 9 17.47 8.19 -6.92
N PRO A 10 16.97 6.96 -6.83
CA PRO A 10 16.53 6.24 -8.01
C PRO A 10 15.42 7.01 -8.76
N ASP A 11 15.44 6.92 -10.08
CA ASP A 11 14.42 7.51 -10.92
C ASP A 11 13.16 6.65 -10.91
N LEU A 12 12.09 7.13 -10.28
CA LEU A 12 10.81 6.43 -10.18
C LEU A 12 10.25 6.04 -11.55
N MET A 13 10.47 6.86 -12.59
CA MET A 13 9.98 6.57 -13.93
C MET A 13 10.71 5.40 -14.62
N LYS A 14 11.77 4.89 -14.03
CA LYS A 14 12.49 3.68 -14.46
C LYS A 14 12.20 2.46 -13.63
N ALA A 15 11.30 2.58 -12.66
CA ALA A 15 10.89 1.45 -11.83
C ALA A 15 10.30 0.32 -12.69
N ARG A 16 10.55 -0.91 -12.30
CA ARG A 16 9.99 -2.11 -12.94
C ARG A 16 8.98 -2.82 -12.04
N ASN A 17 9.23 -2.83 -10.74
CA ASN A 17 8.37 -3.44 -9.74
C ASN A 17 8.04 -2.43 -8.66
N VAL A 18 6.77 -2.14 -8.46
CA VAL A 18 6.30 -1.17 -7.47
C VAL A 18 5.22 -1.79 -6.60
N LEU A 19 5.36 -1.71 -5.29
CA LEU A 19 4.28 -2.00 -4.35
C LEU A 19 3.64 -0.70 -3.88
N VAL A 20 2.32 -0.63 -3.96
CA VAL A 20 1.53 0.47 -3.41
C VAL A 20 0.80 -0.07 -2.18
N ILE A 21 1.28 0.30 -0.99
CA ILE A 21 0.77 -0.20 0.28
C ILE A 21 -0.11 0.89 0.89
N VAL A 22 -1.41 0.64 0.96
CA VAL A 22 -2.41 1.62 1.43
C VAL A 22 -3.44 0.96 2.36
N PRO A 23 -4.06 1.74 3.26
CA PRO A 23 -4.99 1.20 4.25
C PRO A 23 -6.28 0.66 3.64
N HIS A 24 -6.96 1.43 2.78
CA HIS A 24 -8.31 1.12 2.34
C HIS A 24 -8.44 1.02 0.82
N PRO A 25 -9.48 0.35 0.31
CA PRO A 25 -9.90 0.52 -1.09
C PRO A 25 -10.16 2.00 -1.41
N ASP A 26 -9.67 2.49 -2.54
CA ASP A 26 -9.65 3.87 -3.05
C ASP A 26 -8.39 4.71 -2.73
N ASP A 27 -7.71 4.48 -1.63
CA ASP A 27 -6.54 5.29 -1.23
C ASP A 27 -5.43 5.31 -2.30
N GLY A 28 -5.18 4.18 -2.96
CA GLY A 28 -4.16 4.08 -4.01
C GLY A 28 -4.43 5.03 -5.18
N GLU A 29 -5.67 5.09 -5.61
CA GLU A 29 -6.13 5.98 -6.68
C GLU A 29 -6.12 7.44 -6.23
N LEU A 30 -6.59 7.73 -5.02
CA LEU A 30 -6.66 9.09 -4.49
C LEU A 30 -5.29 9.72 -4.30
N VAL A 31 -4.34 8.98 -3.72
CA VAL A 31 -3.03 9.56 -3.39
C VAL A 31 -2.01 9.47 -4.53
N ALA A 32 -2.10 8.47 -5.40
CA ALA A 32 -1.07 8.21 -6.40
C ALA A 32 -1.59 7.74 -7.77
N GLY A 33 -2.90 7.77 -8.04
CA GLY A 33 -3.50 7.20 -9.25
C GLY A 33 -2.88 7.70 -10.55
N GLY A 34 -2.60 9.01 -10.66
CA GLY A 34 -1.90 9.58 -11.81
C GLY A 34 -0.48 9.03 -11.99
N THR A 35 0.29 8.93 -10.90
CA THR A 35 1.64 8.37 -10.91
C THR A 35 1.61 6.89 -11.29
N ILE A 36 0.69 6.11 -10.69
CA ILE A 36 0.51 4.69 -10.96
C ILE A 36 0.17 4.47 -12.44
N SER A 37 -0.78 5.24 -12.98
CA SER A 37 -1.15 5.16 -14.40
C SER A 37 0.01 5.44 -15.34
N ILE A 38 0.89 6.38 -15.00
CA ILE A 38 2.12 6.65 -15.78
C ILE A 38 3.06 5.46 -15.67
N LEU A 39 3.33 4.94 -14.47
CA LEU A 39 4.23 3.80 -14.26
C LEU A 39 3.78 2.57 -15.05
N THR A 40 2.50 2.21 -14.97
CA THR A 40 1.94 1.08 -15.71
C THR A 40 2.00 1.29 -17.23
N SER A 41 1.75 2.52 -17.70
CA SER A 41 1.90 2.87 -19.13
C SER A 41 3.35 2.78 -19.63
N LEU A 42 4.33 2.95 -18.75
CA LEU A 42 5.77 2.76 -19.04
C LEU A 42 6.21 1.30 -18.92
N GLY A 43 5.29 0.38 -18.57
CA GLY A 43 5.54 -1.05 -18.46
C GLY A 43 6.06 -1.50 -17.11
N ALA A 44 5.91 -0.68 -16.06
CA ALA A 44 6.17 -1.13 -14.69
C ALA A 44 5.07 -2.11 -14.24
N HIS A 45 5.47 -3.15 -13.53
CA HIS A 45 4.56 -4.00 -12.77
C HIS A 45 4.23 -3.30 -11.47
N VAL A 46 2.96 -2.98 -11.27
CA VAL A 46 2.45 -2.34 -10.06
C VAL A 46 1.48 -3.26 -9.37
N GLU A 47 1.71 -3.53 -8.10
CA GLU A 47 0.83 -4.33 -7.24
C GLU A 47 0.32 -3.49 -6.07
N TYR A 48 -0.96 -3.61 -5.76
CA TYR A 48 -1.57 -3.06 -4.56
C TYR A 48 -1.46 -4.02 -3.38
N VAL A 49 -1.22 -3.46 -2.21
CA VAL A 49 -1.37 -4.15 -0.92
C VAL A 49 -2.36 -3.36 -0.08
N LEU A 50 -3.58 -3.86 0.01
CA LEU A 50 -4.67 -3.29 0.82
C LEU A 50 -4.57 -3.88 2.23
N VAL A 51 -4.34 -3.01 3.22
CA VAL A 51 -4.14 -3.44 4.60
C VAL A 51 -5.47 -3.85 5.23
N SER A 52 -6.54 -3.06 5.03
CA SER A 52 -7.87 -3.37 5.55
C SER A 52 -8.84 -3.81 4.44
N ASP A 53 -9.98 -4.31 4.87
CA ASP A 53 -11.07 -4.75 4.00
C ASP A 53 -12.04 -3.63 3.59
N GLY A 54 -11.93 -2.44 4.22
CA GLY A 54 -12.78 -1.29 3.95
C GLY A 54 -14.25 -1.47 4.38
N CYS A 55 -14.54 -2.39 5.29
CA CYS A 55 -15.91 -2.80 5.64
C CYS A 55 -16.75 -1.74 6.35
N ARG A 56 -16.15 -0.62 6.78
CA ARG A 56 -16.83 0.47 7.50
C ARG A 56 -16.84 1.80 6.74
N GLY A 57 -16.33 1.84 5.52
CA GLY A 57 -16.29 3.05 4.69
C GLY A 57 -17.59 3.37 3.97
N GLY A 58 -18.75 3.11 4.56
CA GLY A 58 -20.07 3.38 3.98
C GLY A 58 -20.97 4.22 4.87
N TYR A 59 -22.05 4.75 4.29
CA TYR A 59 -23.02 5.60 4.99
C TYR A 59 -24.42 4.96 5.10
N ASP A 60 -24.65 3.81 4.47
CA ASP A 60 -25.91 3.09 4.53
C ASP A 60 -25.90 2.03 5.64
N PRO A 61 -26.59 2.23 6.77
CA PRO A 61 -26.59 1.30 7.88
C PRO A 61 -27.35 -0.01 7.60
N SER A 62 -28.02 -0.11 6.48
CA SER A 62 -28.71 -1.35 6.06
C SER A 62 -27.77 -2.37 5.41
N ILE A 63 -26.59 -1.93 4.98
CA ILE A 63 -25.55 -2.80 4.39
C ILE A 63 -24.67 -3.34 5.53
N SER A 64 -24.55 -4.67 5.61
CA SER A 64 -23.64 -5.27 6.61
C SER A 64 -22.18 -5.03 6.26
N GLU A 65 -21.28 -5.01 7.28
CA GLU A 65 -19.82 -4.89 7.07
C GLU A 65 -19.30 -5.90 6.03
N LYS A 66 -19.79 -7.13 6.07
CA LYS A 66 -19.39 -8.18 5.12
C LYS A 66 -19.82 -7.87 3.68
N GLU A 67 -21.02 -7.35 3.49
CA GLU A 67 -21.51 -6.97 2.15
C GLU A 67 -20.74 -5.76 1.63
N LEU A 68 -20.49 -4.76 2.48
CA LEU A 68 -19.73 -3.59 2.11
C LEU A 68 -18.29 -3.96 1.72
N ALA A 69 -17.62 -4.80 2.49
CA ALA A 69 -16.28 -5.30 2.14
C ALA A 69 -16.27 -6.00 0.77
N ALA A 70 -17.29 -6.79 0.46
CA ALA A 70 -17.41 -7.46 -0.85
C ALA A 70 -17.60 -6.46 -1.99
N ILE A 71 -18.48 -5.47 -1.80
CA ILE A 71 -18.71 -4.39 -2.78
C ILE A 71 -17.40 -3.62 -3.03
N ARG A 72 -16.74 -3.15 -1.98
CA ARG A 72 -15.51 -2.36 -2.10
C ARG A 72 -14.35 -3.15 -2.73
N ARG A 73 -14.29 -4.45 -2.47
CA ARG A 73 -13.32 -5.33 -3.12
C ARG A 73 -13.54 -5.40 -4.63
N GLU A 74 -14.78 -5.50 -5.07
CA GLU A 74 -15.11 -5.50 -6.49
C GLU A 74 -14.82 -4.14 -7.15
N GLU A 75 -15.20 -3.05 -6.50
CA GLU A 75 -14.92 -1.69 -6.96
C GLU A 75 -13.42 -1.45 -7.10
N GLN A 76 -12.62 -1.79 -6.08
CA GLN A 76 -11.17 -1.68 -6.11
C GLN A 76 -10.55 -2.52 -7.23
N THR A 77 -11.05 -3.72 -7.45
CA THR A 77 -10.56 -4.59 -8.54
C THR A 77 -10.82 -3.96 -9.91
N ARG A 78 -11.97 -3.31 -10.09
CA ARG A 78 -12.30 -2.60 -11.34
C ARG A 78 -11.46 -1.34 -11.50
N ALA A 79 -11.29 -0.55 -10.44
CA ALA A 79 -10.46 0.66 -10.45
C ALA A 79 -9.01 0.35 -10.80
N ALA A 80 -8.42 -0.65 -10.15
CA ALA A 80 -7.06 -1.13 -10.40
C ALA A 80 -6.82 -1.46 -11.88
N LYS A 81 -7.74 -2.17 -12.52
CA LYS A 81 -7.65 -2.50 -13.96
C LYS A 81 -7.62 -1.26 -14.85
N VAL A 82 -8.36 -0.21 -14.49
CA VAL A 82 -8.42 1.02 -15.30
C VAL A 82 -7.05 1.71 -15.38
N ILE A 83 -6.28 1.66 -14.29
CA ILE A 83 -4.95 2.29 -14.21
C ILE A 83 -3.80 1.31 -14.44
N GLY A 84 -4.11 0.07 -14.86
CA GLY A 84 -3.11 -0.93 -15.25
C GLY A 84 -2.48 -1.72 -14.10
N VAL A 85 -3.11 -1.76 -12.93
CA VAL A 85 -2.70 -2.61 -11.80
C VAL A 85 -3.36 -3.97 -11.93
N ASP A 86 -2.55 -5.04 -12.04
CA ASP A 86 -3.04 -6.40 -12.28
C ASP A 86 -3.26 -7.22 -11.02
N TYR A 87 -2.54 -6.90 -9.94
CA TYR A 87 -2.55 -7.67 -8.71
C TYR A 87 -2.91 -6.83 -7.50
N ILE A 88 -3.75 -7.40 -6.64
CA ILE A 88 -4.11 -6.82 -5.35
C ILE A 88 -3.95 -7.89 -4.27
N THR A 89 -3.01 -7.66 -3.35
CA THR A 89 -2.87 -8.45 -2.14
C THR A 89 -3.71 -7.81 -1.03
N TRP A 90 -4.55 -8.59 -0.38
CA TRP A 90 -5.42 -8.16 0.72
C TRP A 90 -4.92 -8.75 2.04
N LEU A 91 -4.55 -7.90 3.00
CA LEU A 91 -4.18 -8.37 4.35
C LEU A 91 -5.42 -8.64 5.21
N ASN A 92 -6.59 -8.11 4.82
CA ASN A 92 -7.90 -8.35 5.44
C ASN A 92 -7.98 -7.98 6.93
N PHE A 93 -7.22 -6.99 7.39
CA PHE A 93 -7.51 -6.40 8.69
C PHE A 93 -8.84 -5.64 8.62
N GLN A 94 -9.54 -5.59 9.74
CA GLN A 94 -10.83 -4.91 9.80
C GLN A 94 -10.64 -3.39 9.69
N ASP A 95 -11.44 -2.75 8.87
CA ASP A 95 -11.46 -1.29 8.71
C ASP A 95 -11.71 -0.60 10.05
N THR A 96 -11.01 0.49 10.33
CA THR A 96 -10.93 1.25 11.58
C THR A 96 -10.21 0.54 12.74
N GLU A 97 -9.83 -0.72 12.57
CA GLU A 97 -9.19 -1.56 13.60
C GLU A 97 -7.85 -2.15 13.14
N VAL A 98 -7.18 -1.52 12.16
CA VAL A 98 -5.84 -1.93 11.76
C VAL A 98 -4.92 -2.02 12.97
N PRO A 99 -4.26 -3.18 13.21
CA PRO A 99 -3.40 -3.36 14.38
C PRO A 99 -2.20 -2.41 14.39
N PRO A 100 -1.46 -2.35 15.53
CA PRO A 100 -0.23 -1.58 15.62
C PRO A 100 0.84 -2.01 14.59
N PRO A 101 1.78 -1.13 14.22
CA PRO A 101 2.76 -1.37 13.17
C PRO A 101 3.58 -2.66 13.33
N GLU A 102 3.92 -3.06 14.54
CA GLU A 102 4.67 -4.29 14.83
C GLU A 102 3.93 -5.58 14.43
N VAL A 103 2.62 -5.52 14.26
CA VAL A 103 1.81 -6.64 13.77
C VAL A 103 1.72 -6.59 12.24
N VAL A 104 1.33 -5.43 11.70
CA VAL A 104 1.06 -5.26 10.27
C VAL A 104 2.34 -5.34 9.44
N ARG A 105 3.48 -4.86 9.94
CA ARG A 105 4.76 -4.95 9.20
C ARG A 105 5.22 -6.37 8.91
N ARG A 106 4.78 -7.37 9.70
CA ARG A 106 5.22 -8.77 9.50
C ARG A 106 4.84 -9.33 8.14
N PRO A 107 3.55 -9.37 7.73
CA PRO A 107 3.20 -9.78 6.38
C PRO A 107 3.82 -8.87 5.30
N LEU A 108 4.01 -7.58 5.58
CA LEU A 108 4.65 -6.66 4.63
C LEU A 108 6.13 -6.97 4.41
N ILE A 109 6.89 -7.35 5.45
CA ILE A 109 8.29 -7.78 5.32
C ILE A 109 8.37 -8.99 4.38
N SER A 110 7.51 -10.01 4.58
CA SER A 110 7.46 -11.19 3.72
C SER A 110 7.14 -10.83 2.28
N LEU A 111 6.14 -9.97 2.05
CA LEU A 111 5.79 -9.50 0.71
C LEU A 111 6.92 -8.74 0.03
N ILE A 112 7.59 -7.82 0.72
CA ILE A 112 8.71 -7.06 0.16
C ILE A 112 9.87 -7.99 -0.21
N ARG A 113 10.17 -8.99 0.62
CA ARG A 113 11.21 -10.00 0.32
C ARG A 113 10.86 -10.87 -0.88
N GLU A 114 9.60 -11.27 -1.00
CA GLU A 114 9.09 -12.06 -2.12
C GLU A 114 9.08 -11.27 -3.43
N LYS A 115 8.46 -10.09 -3.41
CA LYS A 115 8.21 -9.27 -4.61
C LYS A 115 9.42 -8.47 -5.05
N LYS A 116 10.34 -8.15 -4.14
CA LYS A 116 11.56 -7.36 -4.38
C LYS A 116 11.30 -6.07 -5.16
N PRO A 117 10.40 -5.21 -4.67
CA PRO A 117 10.06 -3.99 -5.38
C PRO A 117 11.26 -3.03 -5.46
N ASP A 118 11.33 -2.27 -6.57
CA ASP A 118 12.25 -1.14 -6.71
C ASP A 118 11.82 0.03 -5.82
N PHE A 119 10.48 0.20 -5.70
CA PHE A 119 9.85 1.25 -4.92
C PHE A 119 8.64 0.73 -4.14
N VAL A 120 8.45 1.31 -2.96
CA VAL A 120 7.21 1.21 -2.20
C VAL A 120 6.58 2.60 -2.14
N ILE A 121 5.31 2.69 -2.52
CA ILE A 121 4.49 3.91 -2.42
C ILE A 121 3.52 3.70 -1.27
N THR A 122 3.42 4.67 -0.38
CA THR A 122 2.46 4.67 0.73
C THR A 122 2.09 6.10 1.11
N ILE A 123 1.10 6.28 1.98
CA ILE A 123 0.75 7.58 2.55
C ILE A 123 1.87 8.00 3.52
N ASP A 124 2.12 9.31 3.65
CA ASP A 124 3.06 9.82 4.64
C ASP A 124 2.48 9.67 6.06
N PRO A 125 3.06 8.83 6.95
CA PRO A 125 2.54 8.65 8.31
C PRO A 125 2.72 9.89 9.20
N TYR A 126 3.53 10.84 8.79
CA TYR A 126 3.80 12.10 9.49
C TYR A 126 3.06 13.28 8.88
N LEU A 127 2.17 13.04 7.91
CA LEU A 127 1.40 14.08 7.26
C LEU A 127 0.65 14.91 8.31
N PRO A 128 0.88 16.23 8.38
CA PRO A 128 0.13 17.09 9.29
C PRO A 128 -1.38 16.96 9.03
N TYR A 129 -2.14 16.88 10.10
CA TYR A 129 -3.61 16.72 10.08
C TYR A 129 -4.13 15.34 9.62
N GLU A 130 -3.26 14.35 9.33
CA GLU A 130 -3.74 12.99 9.12
C GLU A 130 -4.27 12.42 10.43
N SER A 131 -5.58 12.33 10.53
CA SER A 131 -6.26 11.90 11.75
C SER A 131 -6.67 10.42 11.71
N HIS A 132 -6.75 9.81 10.51
CA HIS A 132 -7.19 8.42 10.39
C HIS A 132 -6.14 7.46 10.97
N PRO A 133 -6.49 6.68 12.02
CA PRO A 133 -5.52 5.81 12.66
C PRO A 133 -4.98 4.73 11.72
N ASP A 134 -5.82 4.19 10.82
CA ASP A 134 -5.41 3.17 9.87
C ASP A 134 -4.40 3.70 8.85
N HIS A 135 -4.55 4.95 8.38
CA HIS A 135 -3.57 5.58 7.50
C HIS A 135 -2.19 5.64 8.17
N ARG A 136 -2.14 6.14 9.40
CA ARG A 136 -0.88 6.25 10.15
C ARG A 136 -0.27 4.88 10.45
N ARG A 137 -1.08 3.91 10.88
CA ARG A 137 -0.61 2.56 11.23
C ARG A 137 -0.11 1.79 10.00
N SER A 138 -0.88 1.79 8.91
CA SER A 138 -0.51 1.11 7.67
C SER A 138 0.76 1.69 7.06
N SER A 139 0.84 3.02 6.99
CA SER A 139 1.97 3.70 6.39
C SER A 139 3.24 3.57 7.24
N MET A 140 3.13 3.66 8.57
CA MET A 140 4.25 3.38 9.48
C MET A 140 4.71 1.92 9.32
N SER A 141 3.76 0.98 9.21
CA SER A 141 4.09 -0.44 8.97
C SER A 141 4.84 -0.65 7.66
N ALA A 142 4.47 0.08 6.60
CA ALA A 142 5.16 0.01 5.32
C ALA A 142 6.59 0.54 5.42
N LEU A 143 6.82 1.69 6.10
CA LEU A 143 8.16 2.23 6.34
C LEU A 143 9.03 1.27 7.16
N GLU A 144 8.50 0.73 8.27
CA GLU A 144 9.20 -0.25 9.09
C GLU A 144 9.50 -1.53 8.32
N ALA A 145 8.57 -2.00 7.48
CA ALA A 145 8.79 -3.17 6.63
C ALA A 145 9.91 -2.95 5.61
N CYS A 146 9.96 -1.78 4.98
CA CYS A 146 11.06 -1.41 4.09
C CYS A 146 12.42 -1.39 4.82
N LEU A 147 12.45 -0.83 6.04
CA LEU A 147 13.65 -0.79 6.86
C LEU A 147 14.14 -2.19 7.25
N PHE A 148 13.20 -3.08 7.62
CA PHE A 148 13.55 -4.39 8.18
C PHE A 148 13.67 -5.49 7.14
N SER A 149 13.06 -5.37 5.96
CA SER A 149 13.10 -6.42 4.93
C SER A 149 14.52 -6.86 4.51
N PRO A 150 15.56 -5.97 4.45
CA PRO A 150 16.91 -6.40 4.11
C PRO A 150 17.68 -7.03 5.28
N ILE A 151 17.13 -7.08 6.50
CA ILE A 151 17.80 -7.60 7.70
C ILE A 151 17.36 -9.06 7.94
N PRO A 152 18.21 -10.08 7.65
CA PRO A 152 17.78 -11.47 7.72
C PRO A 152 17.37 -11.94 9.12
N MET A 153 17.96 -11.36 10.18
CA MET A 153 17.66 -11.71 11.58
C MET A 153 16.32 -11.15 12.08
N VAL A 154 15.75 -10.20 11.35
CA VAL A 154 14.39 -9.72 11.62
C VAL A 154 13.41 -10.62 10.89
N GLN A 155 12.61 -11.38 11.65
CA GLN A 155 11.65 -12.34 11.12
C GLN A 155 12.36 -13.34 10.15
N PRO A 156 13.23 -14.23 10.68
CA PRO A 156 13.81 -15.29 9.88
C PRO A 156 12.71 -16.21 9.34
N GLU A 157 12.86 -16.66 8.11
CA GLU A 157 11.96 -17.62 7.45
C GLU A 157 12.16 -19.02 7.98
#